data_f2060e9b6a8b2ac1a66b47f341d78e62
#
_entry.id   f2060e9b6a8b2ac1a66b47f341d78e62
#
_cell.length_a   1.000
_cell.length_b   1.000
_cell.length_c   1.000
_cell.angle_alpha   90.00
_cell.angle_beta   90.00
_cell.angle_gamma   90.00
#
_symmetry.space_group_name_H-M   'P 1'
#
loop_
_entity.id
_entity.type
_entity.pdbx_description
1 polymer ?
#
loop_
_entity_poly.entity_id
_entity_poly.type
_entity_poly.pdbx_seq_one_letter_code
_entity_poly.pdbx_strand_id
1 'polypeptide(L)'
;MNWREFEWVSFDCYGTLIDWESGILGYVRPLLRAKGCEASDAQILNLYSELEPREQSGPYRTYRDVLASVMHGYAKEVKFDLSAAEAAGLADSIAVWKPFPDTVRGLRDLKSRYKLAILSNIDDDLFALTATHLEVPIDLIVTAQQVQSYKPSQRNFETLLTRIGGSSRVLLHAAESLYHDVAPARRLGISTVWVNRRQGKPAAATRLADAKADLEVASIQELARVAVQPNSTDSQES
;
A
#
# COMPACT_ATOMS: atom_id res chain seq x y z
N MET A 1 8.28 -5.93 -21.22
CA MET A 1 7.63 -6.82 -20.22
C MET A 1 6.70 -7.77 -20.98
N ASN A 2 6.80 -9.09 -20.75
CA ASN A 2 5.93 -10.07 -21.40
C ASN A 2 4.70 -10.36 -20.52
N TRP A 3 3.59 -9.72 -20.82
CA TRP A 3 2.34 -9.82 -20.05
C TRP A 3 1.71 -11.23 -20.05
N ARG A 4 2.08 -12.08 -21.00
CA ARG A 4 1.52 -13.45 -21.12
C ARG A 4 2.12 -14.41 -20.09
N GLU A 5 3.26 -14.08 -19.52
CA GLU A 5 3.92 -14.92 -18.52
C GLU A 5 3.32 -14.76 -17.11
N PHE A 6 2.62 -13.64 -16.85
CA PHE A 6 2.03 -13.40 -15.55
C PHE A 6 0.68 -14.09 -15.38
N GLU A 7 0.51 -14.75 -14.27
CA GLU A 7 -0.77 -15.31 -13.79
C GLU A 7 -1.33 -14.48 -12.64
N TRP A 8 -0.45 -13.84 -11.87
CA TRP A 8 -0.77 -13.07 -10.69
C TRP A 8 -0.30 -11.63 -10.81
N VAL A 9 -1.18 -10.73 -10.34
CA VAL A 9 -0.79 -9.35 -10.03
C VAL A 9 -1.03 -9.12 -8.56
N SER A 10 0.05 -8.84 -7.81
CA SER A 10 -0.05 -8.46 -6.40
C SER A 10 0.10 -6.97 -6.23
N PHE A 11 -0.57 -6.43 -5.23
CA PHE A 11 -0.57 -5.01 -4.91
C PHE A 11 -0.17 -4.78 -3.45
N ASP A 12 0.62 -3.73 -3.22
CA ASP A 12 0.49 -3.00 -1.98
C ASP A 12 -0.87 -2.31 -1.90
N CYS A 13 -1.35 -1.99 -0.71
CA CYS A 13 -2.70 -1.45 -0.53
C CYS A 13 -2.70 0.07 -0.28
N TYR A 14 -2.13 0.49 0.85
CA TYR A 14 -2.23 1.88 1.32
C TYR A 14 -1.18 2.76 0.66
N GLY A 15 -1.62 3.78 -0.10
CA GLY A 15 -0.79 4.60 -0.97
C GLY A 15 -0.76 4.10 -2.42
N THR A 16 -1.12 2.82 -2.66
CA THR A 16 -1.21 2.22 -3.99
C THR A 16 -2.65 2.14 -4.48
N LEU A 17 -3.53 1.52 -3.71
CA LEU A 17 -4.95 1.33 -4.00
C LEU A 17 -5.84 2.30 -3.21
N ILE A 18 -5.48 2.58 -1.97
CA ILE A 18 -6.21 3.42 -1.01
C ILE A 18 -5.47 4.74 -0.80
N ASP A 19 -6.21 5.85 -0.85
CA ASP A 19 -5.71 7.19 -0.53
C ASP A 19 -5.56 7.37 0.98
N TRP A 20 -4.49 6.81 1.50
CA TRP A 20 -4.18 6.80 2.92
C TRP A 20 -3.80 8.16 3.49
N GLU A 21 -3.19 9.04 2.67
CA GLU A 21 -2.84 10.40 3.11
C GLU A 21 -4.11 11.21 3.45
N SER A 22 -5.12 11.16 2.56
CA SER A 22 -6.43 11.75 2.85
C SER A 22 -7.09 11.11 4.07
N GLY A 23 -6.91 9.80 4.26
CA GLY A 23 -7.41 9.07 5.42
C GLY A 23 -6.77 9.54 6.73
N ILE A 24 -5.44 9.61 6.79
CA ILE A 24 -4.70 10.12 7.95
C ILE A 24 -5.11 11.56 8.26
N LEU A 25 -5.11 12.42 7.26
CA LEU A 25 -5.49 13.83 7.41
C LEU A 25 -6.94 13.98 7.88
N GLY A 26 -7.82 13.09 7.43
CA GLY A 26 -9.24 13.06 7.83
C GLY A 26 -9.44 12.78 9.33
N TYR A 27 -8.54 12.04 9.96
CA TYR A 27 -8.58 11.77 11.39
C TYR A 27 -7.73 12.75 12.20
N VAL A 28 -6.46 12.92 11.84
CA VAL A 28 -5.48 13.65 12.67
C VAL A 28 -5.78 15.15 12.70
N ARG A 29 -6.12 15.77 11.57
CA ARG A 29 -6.37 17.21 11.51
C ARG A 29 -7.54 17.67 12.39
N PRO A 30 -8.74 17.04 12.36
CA PRO A 30 -9.82 17.40 13.27
C PRO A 30 -9.45 17.22 14.74
N LEU A 31 -8.73 16.14 15.07
CA LEU A 31 -8.28 15.89 16.42
C LEU A 31 -7.34 17.02 16.92
N LEU A 32 -6.31 17.37 16.14
CA LEU A 32 -5.40 18.46 16.50
C LEU A 32 -6.14 19.78 16.71
N ARG A 33 -7.08 20.13 15.82
CA ARG A 33 -7.90 21.33 15.99
C ARG A 33 -8.73 21.30 17.27
N ALA A 34 -9.34 20.18 17.59
CA ALA A 34 -10.10 20.01 18.83
C ALA A 34 -9.22 20.18 20.10
N LYS A 35 -7.92 19.89 19.99
CA LYS A 35 -6.93 20.10 21.05
C LYS A 35 -6.30 21.51 21.04
N GLY A 36 -6.79 22.43 20.18
CA GLY A 36 -6.23 23.77 20.05
C GLY A 36 -4.87 23.83 19.35
N CYS A 37 -4.50 22.77 18.63
CA CYS A 37 -3.23 22.66 17.91
C CYS A 37 -3.45 22.88 16.41
N GLU A 38 -2.63 23.75 15.81
CA GLU A 38 -2.65 24.01 14.38
C GLU A 38 -1.45 23.34 13.71
N ALA A 39 -1.71 22.56 12.65
CA ALA A 39 -0.68 21.97 11.80
C ALA A 39 -1.16 21.93 10.34
N SER A 40 -0.26 22.22 9.42
CA SER A 40 -0.52 22.03 7.99
C SER A 40 -0.53 20.53 7.64
N ASP A 41 -1.16 20.19 6.52
CA ASP A 41 -1.20 18.82 6.00
C ASP A 41 0.21 18.23 5.85
N ALA A 42 1.15 19.03 5.33
CA ALA A 42 2.54 18.62 5.19
C ALA A 42 3.20 18.30 6.54
N GLN A 43 2.95 19.09 7.58
CA GLN A 43 3.47 18.81 8.92
C GLN A 43 2.89 17.53 9.51
N ILE A 44 1.59 17.30 9.34
CA ILE A 44 0.94 16.07 9.79
C ILE A 44 1.55 14.85 9.07
N LEU A 45 1.62 14.86 7.74
CA LEU A 45 2.13 13.73 6.97
C LEU A 45 3.63 13.50 7.18
N ASN A 46 4.43 14.56 7.32
CA ASN A 46 5.86 14.42 7.62
C ASN A 46 6.07 13.76 8.98
N LEU A 47 5.35 14.21 10.01
CA LEU A 47 5.46 13.60 11.33
C LEU A 47 5.00 12.13 11.32
N TYR A 48 3.94 11.80 10.56
CA TYR A 48 3.54 10.41 10.36
C TYR A 48 4.68 9.57 9.76
N SER A 49 5.31 10.08 8.70
CA SER A 49 6.40 9.38 8.00
C SER A 49 7.65 9.12 8.84
N GLU A 50 7.82 9.88 9.93
CA GLU A 50 8.90 9.68 10.91
C GLU A 50 8.48 8.68 12.01
N LEU A 51 7.24 8.80 12.48
CA LEU A 51 6.73 8.02 13.61
C LEU A 51 6.45 6.56 13.22
N GLU A 52 5.70 6.34 12.14
CA GLU A 52 5.22 5.02 11.77
C GLU A 52 6.34 4.00 11.53
N PRO A 53 7.40 4.29 10.75
CA PRO A 53 8.50 3.34 10.56
C PRO A 53 9.31 3.09 11.85
N ARG A 54 9.38 4.07 12.74
CA ARG A 54 10.01 3.89 14.05
C ARG A 54 9.23 2.92 14.91
N GLU A 55 7.89 3.03 14.92
CA GLU A 55 7.02 2.16 15.71
C GLU A 55 6.88 0.76 15.10
N GLN A 56 7.14 0.58 13.82
CA GLN A 56 7.24 -0.73 13.16
C GLN A 56 8.60 -1.40 13.39
N SER A 57 9.60 -0.67 13.87
CA SER A 57 10.93 -1.23 14.13
C SER A 57 10.93 -2.14 15.36
N GLY A 58 11.73 -3.22 15.35
CA GLY A 58 11.85 -4.15 16.46
C GLY A 58 10.96 -5.40 16.35
N PRO A 59 10.60 -6.05 17.47
CA PRO A 59 9.68 -7.19 17.46
C PRO A 59 8.33 -6.82 16.89
N TYR A 60 7.72 -7.74 16.14
CA TYR A 60 6.40 -7.52 15.57
C TYR A 60 5.36 -7.16 16.64
N ARG A 61 4.56 -6.16 16.35
CA ARG A 61 3.33 -5.75 17.05
C ARG A 61 2.21 -5.62 16.03
N THR A 62 0.95 -5.65 16.46
CA THR A 62 -0.17 -5.40 15.56
C THR A 62 -0.10 -3.99 14.97
N TYR A 63 -0.65 -3.78 13.79
CA TYR A 63 -0.67 -2.46 13.18
C TYR A 63 -1.56 -1.48 13.97
N ARG A 64 -2.60 -1.98 14.65
CA ARG A 64 -3.38 -1.20 15.62
C ARG A 64 -2.51 -0.63 16.73
N ASP A 65 -1.61 -1.44 17.31
CA ASP A 65 -0.68 -0.98 18.35
C ASP A 65 0.32 0.03 17.81
N VAL A 66 0.79 -0.19 16.56
CA VAL A 66 1.68 0.77 15.87
C VAL A 66 0.98 2.11 15.71
N LEU A 67 -0.25 2.12 15.17
CA LEU A 67 -1.01 3.37 14.95
C LEU A 67 -1.37 4.08 16.26
N ALA A 68 -1.70 3.34 17.33
CA ALA A 68 -1.90 3.93 18.65
C ALA A 68 -0.61 4.58 19.17
N SER A 69 0.55 3.93 18.98
CA SER A 69 1.86 4.51 19.35
C SER A 69 2.20 5.73 18.50
N VAL A 70 1.86 5.74 17.21
CA VAL A 70 1.98 6.92 16.34
C VAL A 70 1.17 8.08 16.91
N MET A 71 -0.07 7.86 17.36
CA MET A 71 -0.90 8.90 17.97
C MET A 71 -0.31 9.42 19.28
N HIS A 72 0.28 8.56 20.11
CA HIS A 72 1.04 9.01 21.28
C HIS A 72 2.28 9.84 20.88
N GLY A 73 2.93 9.49 19.76
CA GLY A 73 4.01 10.28 19.18
C GLY A 73 3.55 11.70 18.79
N TYR A 74 2.39 11.81 18.11
CA TYR A 74 1.78 13.12 17.82
C TYR A 74 1.50 13.92 19.09
N ALA A 75 0.85 13.30 20.09
CA ALA A 75 0.51 13.96 21.33
C ALA A 75 1.75 14.52 22.06
N LYS A 76 2.84 13.76 22.04
CA LYS A 76 4.11 14.18 22.63
C LYS A 76 4.75 15.35 21.88
N GLU A 77 4.79 15.28 20.55
CA GLU A 77 5.46 16.26 19.69
C GLU A 77 4.72 17.60 19.69
N VAL A 78 3.40 17.53 19.59
CA VAL A 78 2.51 18.72 19.52
C VAL A 78 2.07 19.19 20.93
N LYS A 79 2.31 18.37 21.97
CA LYS A 79 2.05 18.68 23.40
C LYS A 79 0.57 18.84 23.74
N PHE A 80 -0.21 17.78 23.52
CA PHE A 80 -1.61 17.71 23.94
C PHE A 80 -1.93 16.41 24.68
N ASP A 81 -2.99 16.41 25.47
CA ASP A 81 -3.48 15.22 26.17
C ASP A 81 -4.29 14.33 25.22
N LEU A 82 -3.91 13.05 25.15
CA LEU A 82 -4.51 12.04 24.30
C LEU A 82 -5.17 10.96 25.16
N SER A 83 -6.46 10.74 24.97
CA SER A 83 -7.18 9.63 25.59
C SER A 83 -6.91 8.30 24.86
N ALA A 84 -7.18 7.17 25.51
CA ALA A 84 -7.04 5.85 24.90
C ALA A 84 -7.96 5.68 23.66
N ALA A 85 -9.16 6.23 23.69
CA ALA A 85 -10.08 6.20 22.55
C ALA A 85 -9.55 7.01 21.35
N GLU A 86 -8.97 8.18 21.60
CA GLU A 86 -8.34 9.00 20.56
C GLU A 86 -7.08 8.31 19.99
N ALA A 87 -6.32 7.60 20.83
CA ALA A 87 -5.17 6.83 20.34
C ALA A 87 -5.58 5.70 19.41
N ALA A 88 -6.66 4.98 19.70
CA ALA A 88 -7.19 3.90 18.88
C ALA A 88 -7.87 4.40 17.58
N GLY A 89 -8.38 5.63 17.58
CA GLY A 89 -9.26 6.16 16.55
C GLY A 89 -8.61 6.28 15.17
N LEU A 90 -7.28 6.41 15.07
CA LEU A 90 -6.61 6.39 13.76
C LEU A 90 -6.75 5.03 13.08
N ALA A 91 -6.57 3.93 13.81
CA ALA A 91 -6.79 2.58 13.29
C ALA A 91 -8.25 2.35 12.90
N ASP A 92 -9.19 2.79 13.74
CA ASP A 92 -10.63 2.67 13.48
C ASP A 92 -11.06 3.50 12.25
N SER A 93 -10.38 4.61 11.96
CA SER A 93 -10.66 5.45 10.80
C SER A 93 -10.36 4.77 9.46
N ILE A 94 -9.55 3.70 9.44
CA ILE A 94 -9.26 2.93 8.22
C ILE A 94 -10.55 2.42 7.54
N ALA A 95 -11.57 2.13 8.31
CA ALA A 95 -12.87 1.69 7.80
C ALA A 95 -13.52 2.65 6.78
N VAL A 96 -13.13 3.93 6.80
CA VAL A 96 -13.71 4.96 5.90
C VAL A 96 -12.72 5.52 4.88
N TRP A 97 -11.48 5.03 4.86
CA TRP A 97 -10.50 5.44 3.87
C TRP A 97 -10.92 4.97 2.47
N LYS A 98 -10.79 5.84 1.48
CA LYS A 98 -11.31 5.58 0.14
C LYS A 98 -10.22 5.13 -0.83
N PRO A 99 -10.57 4.28 -1.80
CA PRO A 99 -9.67 4.00 -2.90
C PRO A 99 -9.44 5.25 -3.76
N PHE A 100 -8.30 5.28 -4.45
CA PHE A 100 -8.12 6.27 -5.51
C PHE A 100 -9.20 6.10 -6.59
N PRO A 101 -9.59 7.17 -7.31
CA PRO A 101 -10.72 7.14 -8.25
C PRO A 101 -10.58 6.09 -9.38
N ASP A 102 -9.36 5.71 -9.72
CA ASP A 102 -9.03 4.75 -10.77
C ASP A 102 -8.96 3.29 -10.29
N THR A 103 -8.86 3.08 -8.97
CA THR A 103 -8.53 1.77 -8.38
C THR A 103 -9.55 0.68 -8.73
N VAL A 104 -10.83 0.92 -8.42
CA VAL A 104 -11.88 -0.11 -8.58
C VAL A 104 -12.00 -0.54 -10.03
N ARG A 105 -12.01 0.43 -10.97
CA ARG A 105 -12.08 0.14 -12.40
C ARG A 105 -10.84 -0.62 -12.87
N GLY A 106 -9.65 -0.14 -12.50
CA GLY A 106 -8.40 -0.79 -12.88
C GLY A 106 -8.28 -2.22 -12.35
N LEU A 107 -8.73 -2.47 -11.09
CA LEU A 107 -8.74 -3.82 -10.52
C LEU A 107 -9.74 -4.74 -11.26
N ARG A 108 -10.93 -4.26 -11.63
CA ARG A 108 -11.89 -5.04 -12.43
C ARG A 108 -11.31 -5.45 -13.77
N ASP A 109 -10.66 -4.51 -14.47
CA ASP A 109 -10.04 -4.77 -15.75
C ASP A 109 -8.92 -5.80 -15.61
N LEU A 110 -8.03 -5.67 -14.63
CA LEU A 110 -6.96 -6.63 -14.35
C LEU A 110 -7.50 -8.01 -13.94
N LYS A 111 -8.57 -8.07 -13.16
CA LYS A 111 -9.21 -9.32 -12.71
C LYS A 111 -9.74 -10.16 -13.86
N SER A 112 -10.07 -9.55 -15.00
CA SER A 112 -10.53 -10.29 -16.20
C SER A 112 -9.46 -11.23 -16.76
N ARG A 113 -8.19 -11.03 -16.40
CA ARG A 113 -7.06 -11.78 -16.94
C ARG A 113 -6.16 -12.40 -15.89
N TYR A 114 -6.04 -11.78 -14.72
CA TYR A 114 -5.08 -12.17 -13.68
C TYR A 114 -5.80 -12.54 -12.38
N LYS A 115 -5.18 -13.40 -11.61
CA LYS A 115 -5.49 -13.53 -10.17
C LYS A 115 -4.89 -12.33 -9.45
N LEU A 116 -5.66 -11.77 -8.50
CA LEU A 116 -5.25 -10.59 -7.75
C LEU A 116 -4.82 -10.99 -6.34
N ALA A 117 -3.68 -10.48 -5.90
CA ALA A 117 -3.23 -10.66 -4.54
C ALA A 117 -2.97 -9.31 -3.85
N ILE A 118 -3.10 -9.27 -2.53
CA ILE A 118 -2.68 -8.15 -1.70
C ILE A 118 -1.49 -8.58 -0.85
N LEU A 119 -0.49 -7.72 -0.75
CA LEU A 119 0.63 -7.81 0.17
C LEU A 119 0.76 -6.50 0.93
N SER A 120 0.27 -6.43 2.16
CA SER A 120 0.11 -5.17 2.87
C SER A 120 0.60 -5.21 4.32
N ASN A 121 1.18 -4.09 4.77
CA ASN A 121 1.60 -3.85 6.15
C ASN A 121 0.39 -3.48 7.02
N ILE A 122 -0.50 -4.44 7.26
CA ILE A 122 -1.80 -4.22 7.93
C ILE A 122 -2.19 -5.43 8.77
N ASP A 123 -3.15 -5.27 9.67
CA ASP A 123 -3.84 -6.36 10.36
C ASP A 123 -5.02 -6.90 9.54
N ASP A 124 -5.38 -8.17 9.74
CA ASP A 124 -6.40 -8.86 8.96
C ASP A 124 -7.78 -8.20 9.07
N ASP A 125 -8.17 -7.82 10.28
CA ASP A 125 -9.46 -7.18 10.55
C ASP A 125 -9.55 -5.77 9.92
N LEU A 126 -8.47 -5.00 9.95
CA LEU A 126 -8.39 -3.69 9.31
C LEU A 126 -8.47 -3.83 7.79
N PHE A 127 -7.77 -4.81 7.21
CA PHE A 127 -7.87 -5.06 5.78
C PHE A 127 -9.28 -5.51 5.37
N ALA A 128 -9.95 -6.32 6.18
CA ALA A 128 -11.33 -6.75 5.91
C ALA A 128 -12.30 -5.57 5.72
N LEU A 129 -12.12 -4.49 6.49
CA LEU A 129 -12.89 -3.25 6.32
C LEU A 129 -12.54 -2.56 4.99
N THR A 130 -11.26 -2.46 4.67
CA THR A 130 -10.76 -1.88 3.41
C THR A 130 -11.24 -2.65 2.18
N ALA A 131 -11.26 -3.98 2.25
CA ALA A 131 -11.65 -4.85 1.14
C ALA A 131 -13.07 -4.55 0.62
N THR A 132 -13.98 -4.08 1.49
CA THR A 132 -15.34 -3.69 1.10
C THR A 132 -15.37 -2.51 0.12
N HIS A 133 -14.34 -1.66 0.13
CA HIS A 133 -14.22 -0.50 -0.76
C HIS A 133 -13.59 -0.84 -2.11
N LEU A 134 -12.87 -1.96 -2.22
CA LEU A 134 -12.22 -2.36 -3.46
C LEU A 134 -13.20 -2.92 -4.50
N GLU A 135 -14.37 -3.43 -4.07
CA GLU A 135 -15.48 -3.90 -4.89
C GLU A 135 -15.08 -5.01 -5.91
N VAL A 136 -13.95 -5.66 -5.72
CA VAL A 136 -13.42 -6.72 -6.58
C VAL A 136 -12.94 -7.87 -5.68
N PRO A 137 -13.29 -9.12 -5.99
CA PRO A 137 -12.80 -10.26 -5.20
C PRO A 137 -11.28 -10.40 -5.35
N ILE A 138 -10.59 -10.43 -4.23
CA ILE A 138 -9.14 -10.68 -4.13
C ILE A 138 -8.91 -12.17 -3.91
N ASP A 139 -8.07 -12.80 -4.72
CA ASP A 139 -7.85 -14.26 -4.65
C ASP A 139 -6.91 -14.67 -3.51
N LEU A 140 -6.00 -13.77 -3.12
CA LEU A 140 -5.04 -14.02 -2.04
C LEU A 140 -4.74 -12.74 -1.28
N ILE A 141 -4.77 -12.83 0.05
CA ILE A 141 -4.42 -11.73 0.95
C ILE A 141 -3.27 -12.21 1.85
N VAL A 142 -2.19 -11.43 1.86
CA VAL A 142 -1.03 -11.61 2.74
C VAL A 142 -0.85 -10.32 3.53
N THR A 143 -1.10 -10.38 4.83
CA THR A 143 -0.96 -9.25 5.74
C THR A 143 0.30 -9.35 6.59
N ALA A 144 0.76 -8.25 7.15
CA ALA A 144 1.85 -8.24 8.12
C ALA A 144 1.49 -9.09 9.35
N GLN A 145 0.21 -9.11 9.75
CA GLN A 145 -0.25 -9.93 10.87
C GLN A 145 -0.07 -11.43 10.61
N GLN A 146 -0.40 -11.91 9.42
CA GLN A 146 -0.25 -13.31 9.04
C GLN A 146 1.22 -13.74 8.99
N VAL A 147 2.11 -12.83 8.56
CA VAL A 147 3.54 -13.09 8.41
C VAL A 147 4.31 -12.84 9.70
N GLN A 148 3.74 -12.06 10.64
CA GLN A 148 4.42 -11.53 11.83
C GLN A 148 5.68 -10.72 11.45
N SER A 149 5.55 -9.90 10.39
CA SER A 149 6.64 -9.12 9.81
C SER A 149 6.10 -7.99 8.94
N TYR A 150 6.76 -6.86 8.97
CA TYR A 150 6.49 -5.70 8.11
C TYR A 150 7.40 -5.70 6.88
N LYS A 151 6.89 -5.27 5.70
CA LYS A 151 7.73 -4.86 4.58
C LYS A 151 8.64 -3.71 5.04
N PRO A 152 9.91 -3.64 4.60
CA PRO A 152 10.53 -4.30 3.46
C PRO A 152 11.18 -5.67 3.75
N SER A 153 10.80 -6.38 4.81
CA SER A 153 11.31 -7.72 5.06
C SER A 153 10.98 -8.65 3.89
N GLN A 154 11.98 -9.39 3.40
CA GLN A 154 11.80 -10.38 2.33
C GLN A 154 10.81 -11.48 2.71
N ARG A 155 10.69 -11.80 4.00
CA ARG A 155 9.75 -12.81 4.50
C ARG A 155 8.30 -12.60 4.02
N ASN A 156 7.88 -11.34 3.85
CA ASN A 156 6.54 -11.02 3.34
C ASN A 156 6.38 -11.49 1.88
N PHE A 157 7.36 -11.20 1.04
CA PHE A 157 7.36 -11.59 -0.38
C PHE A 157 7.57 -13.10 -0.55
N GLU A 158 8.43 -13.73 0.24
CA GLU A 158 8.63 -15.19 0.26
C GLU A 158 7.35 -15.92 0.64
N THR A 159 6.60 -15.39 1.61
CA THR A 159 5.27 -15.91 1.99
C THR A 159 4.29 -15.78 0.83
N LEU A 160 4.24 -14.63 0.15
CA LEU A 160 3.42 -14.44 -1.03
C LEU A 160 3.78 -15.44 -2.12
N LEU A 161 5.08 -15.55 -2.47
CA LEU A 161 5.55 -16.51 -3.48
C LEU A 161 5.16 -17.94 -3.14
N THR A 162 5.37 -18.38 -1.90
CA THR A 162 4.99 -19.72 -1.45
C THR A 162 3.49 -19.99 -1.67
N ARG A 163 2.64 -19.03 -1.33
CA ARG A 163 1.18 -19.18 -1.43
C ARG A 163 0.66 -19.19 -2.87
N ILE A 164 1.39 -18.59 -3.82
CA ILE A 164 1.02 -18.61 -5.25
C ILE A 164 1.67 -19.75 -6.04
N GLY A 165 2.41 -20.65 -5.40
CA GLY A 165 3.07 -21.79 -6.04
C GLY A 165 4.57 -21.66 -6.26
N GLY A 166 5.22 -20.66 -5.65
CA GLY A 166 6.69 -20.56 -5.52
C GLY A 166 7.44 -19.89 -6.68
N SER A 167 6.80 -19.54 -7.79
CA SER A 167 7.50 -18.94 -8.95
C SER A 167 7.37 -17.42 -8.99
N SER A 168 8.52 -16.71 -8.96
CA SER A 168 8.54 -15.26 -9.17
C SER A 168 8.22 -14.85 -10.62
N ARG A 169 8.40 -15.75 -11.60
CA ARG A 169 8.18 -15.46 -13.03
C ARG A 169 6.71 -15.19 -13.37
N VAL A 170 5.78 -15.81 -12.63
CA VAL A 170 4.35 -15.67 -12.88
C VAL A 170 3.73 -14.51 -12.10
N LEU A 171 4.52 -13.79 -11.30
CA LEU A 171 4.07 -12.71 -10.43
C LEU A 171 4.57 -11.36 -10.91
N LEU A 172 3.63 -10.41 -11.02
CA LEU A 172 3.88 -8.99 -11.13
C LEU A 172 3.48 -8.32 -9.80
N HIS A 173 4.36 -7.50 -9.23
CA HIS A 173 4.04 -6.73 -8.02
C HIS A 173 3.95 -5.24 -8.34
N ALA A 174 2.81 -4.62 -8.03
CA ALA A 174 2.53 -3.21 -8.28
C ALA A 174 2.39 -2.42 -6.97
N ALA A 175 3.17 -1.36 -6.80
CA ALA A 175 3.18 -0.58 -5.56
C ALA A 175 3.65 0.86 -5.79
N GLU A 176 3.25 1.77 -4.89
CA GLU A 176 3.75 3.14 -4.82
C GLU A 176 5.14 3.20 -4.15
N SER A 177 5.39 2.37 -3.13
CA SER A 177 6.61 2.45 -2.35
C SER A 177 7.79 1.75 -3.02
N LEU A 178 8.79 2.54 -3.44
CA LEU A 178 10.06 1.99 -3.91
C LEU A 178 10.81 1.25 -2.78
N TYR A 179 10.74 1.78 -1.54
CA TYR A 179 11.44 1.22 -0.38
C TYR A 179 10.81 -0.06 0.16
N HIS A 180 9.50 -0.04 0.44
CA HIS A 180 8.83 -1.18 1.06
C HIS A 180 8.53 -2.31 0.09
N ASP A 181 8.42 -2.01 -1.21
CA ASP A 181 7.87 -2.95 -2.20
C ASP A 181 8.83 -3.22 -3.36
N VAL A 182 9.19 -2.22 -4.15
CA VAL A 182 9.95 -2.44 -5.39
C VAL A 182 11.34 -3.02 -5.09
N ALA A 183 12.07 -2.43 -4.14
CA ALA A 183 13.41 -2.89 -3.81
C ALA A 183 13.46 -4.35 -3.30
N PRO A 184 12.63 -4.77 -2.31
CA PRO A 184 12.65 -6.16 -1.84
C PRO A 184 12.08 -7.15 -2.86
N ALA A 185 11.03 -6.81 -3.64
CA ALA A 185 10.48 -7.68 -4.68
C ALA A 185 11.53 -8.01 -5.77
N ARG A 186 12.26 -7.01 -6.22
CA ARG A 186 13.31 -7.20 -7.23
C ARG A 186 14.46 -8.10 -6.76
N ARG A 187 14.81 -8.06 -5.47
CA ARG A 187 15.84 -8.97 -4.91
C ARG A 187 15.44 -10.45 -5.02
N LEU A 188 14.13 -10.73 -5.09
CA LEU A 188 13.58 -12.07 -5.27
C LEU A 188 13.25 -12.39 -6.74
N GLY A 189 13.64 -11.54 -7.67
CA GLY A 189 13.39 -11.74 -9.11
C GLY A 189 11.91 -11.56 -9.50
N ILE A 190 11.12 -10.87 -8.68
CA ILE A 190 9.73 -10.51 -9.00
C ILE A 190 9.74 -9.31 -9.92
N SER A 191 8.98 -9.37 -11.01
CA SER A 191 8.73 -8.21 -11.88
C SER A 191 7.93 -7.15 -11.15
N THR A 192 8.27 -5.87 -11.35
CA THR A 192 7.71 -4.79 -10.54
C THR A 192 7.15 -3.66 -11.39
N VAL A 193 6.04 -3.09 -10.92
CA VAL A 193 5.46 -1.84 -11.44
C VAL A 193 5.47 -0.81 -10.33
N TRP A 194 6.07 0.34 -10.60
CA TRP A 194 5.92 1.50 -9.74
C TRP A 194 4.67 2.27 -10.12
N VAL A 195 3.72 2.33 -9.20
CA VAL A 195 2.50 3.12 -9.34
C VAL A 195 2.78 4.51 -8.77
N ASN A 196 3.34 5.39 -9.61
CA ASN A 196 3.74 6.74 -9.22
C ASN A 196 2.51 7.66 -9.06
N ARG A 197 1.85 7.56 -7.89
CA ARG A 197 0.68 8.37 -7.54
C ARG A 197 0.99 9.86 -7.43
N ARG A 198 2.25 10.20 -7.25
CA ARG A 198 2.67 11.58 -6.97
C ARG A 198 3.06 12.37 -8.20
N GLN A 199 3.47 11.72 -9.28
CA GLN A 199 3.87 12.38 -10.54
C GLN A 199 4.82 13.58 -10.33
N GLY A 200 5.85 13.38 -9.50
CA GLY A 200 6.86 14.42 -9.22
C GLY A 200 6.52 15.38 -8.07
N LYS A 201 5.38 15.23 -7.40
CA LYS A 201 5.14 15.97 -6.15
C LYS A 201 6.08 15.48 -5.05
N PRO A 202 6.55 16.37 -4.15
CA PRO A 202 7.42 15.96 -3.05
C PRO A 202 6.80 14.82 -2.24
N ALA A 203 7.60 13.80 -1.91
CA ALA A 203 7.18 12.72 -1.05
C ALA A 203 6.98 13.25 0.36
N ALA A 204 5.74 13.23 0.87
CA ALA A 204 5.46 13.64 2.24
C ALA A 204 5.53 12.48 3.25
N ALA A 205 5.25 11.25 2.84
CA ALA A 205 5.09 10.14 3.79
C ALA A 205 5.83 8.83 3.41
N THR A 206 6.58 8.78 2.29
CA THR A 206 7.25 7.56 1.85
C THR A 206 8.77 7.74 1.82
N ARG A 207 9.52 6.77 2.38
CA ARG A 207 10.99 6.77 2.30
C ARG A 207 11.44 6.61 0.85
N LEU A 208 12.42 7.42 0.46
CA LEU A 208 13.09 7.28 -0.83
C LEU A 208 13.96 6.01 -0.83
N ALA A 209 13.96 5.29 -1.94
CA ALA A 209 14.91 4.22 -2.20
C ALA A 209 15.47 4.39 -3.62
N ASP A 210 16.75 4.07 -3.79
CA ASP A 210 17.37 3.97 -5.11
C ASP A 210 17.01 2.58 -5.70
N ALA A 211 15.77 2.46 -6.15
CA ALA A 211 15.25 1.26 -6.79
C ALA A 211 14.47 1.64 -8.05
N LYS A 212 14.73 0.94 -9.14
CA LYS A 212 14.05 1.14 -10.42
C LYS A 212 13.11 -0.03 -10.68
N ALA A 213 11.81 0.25 -10.85
CA ALA A 213 10.84 -0.75 -11.30
C ALA A 213 11.02 -1.09 -12.78
N ASP A 214 10.45 -2.21 -13.21
CA ASP A 214 10.49 -2.63 -14.62
C ASP A 214 9.52 -1.80 -15.49
N LEU A 215 8.48 -1.24 -14.87
CA LEU A 215 7.52 -0.32 -15.48
C LEU A 215 7.12 0.75 -14.46
N GLU A 216 6.87 1.97 -14.93
CA GLU A 216 6.23 3.04 -14.19
C GLU A 216 4.89 3.39 -14.81
N VAL A 217 3.87 3.56 -13.97
CA VAL A 217 2.52 4.01 -14.35
C VAL A 217 2.01 5.04 -13.35
N ALA A 218 1.10 5.91 -13.77
CA ALA A 218 0.51 6.92 -12.89
C ALA A 218 -0.72 6.39 -12.11
N SER A 219 -1.31 5.26 -12.52
CA SER A 219 -2.57 4.74 -11.96
C SER A 219 -2.73 3.23 -12.18
N ILE A 220 -3.63 2.61 -11.41
CA ILE A 220 -4.00 1.20 -11.62
C ILE A 220 -4.76 1.03 -12.95
N GLN A 221 -5.53 2.04 -13.34
CA GLN A 221 -6.21 2.00 -14.65
C GLN A 221 -5.20 2.05 -15.82
N GLU A 222 -4.12 2.81 -15.69
CA GLU A 222 -3.05 2.79 -16.70
C GLU A 222 -2.36 1.43 -16.74
N LEU A 223 -2.05 0.83 -15.58
CA LEU A 223 -1.53 -0.53 -15.51
C LEU A 223 -2.47 -1.51 -16.22
N ALA A 224 -3.76 -1.46 -15.93
CA ALA A 224 -4.76 -2.32 -16.56
C ALA A 224 -4.76 -2.17 -18.09
N ARG A 225 -4.72 -0.93 -18.57
CA ARG A 225 -4.69 -0.63 -20.01
C ARG A 225 -3.51 -1.28 -20.72
N VAL A 226 -2.31 -1.25 -20.13
CA VAL A 226 -1.11 -1.83 -20.78
C VAL A 226 -1.01 -3.35 -20.57
N ALA A 227 -1.61 -3.88 -19.49
CA ALA A 227 -1.52 -5.30 -19.14
C ALA A 227 -2.60 -6.17 -19.79
N VAL A 228 -3.77 -5.60 -20.10
CA VAL A 228 -4.95 -6.34 -20.60
C VAL A 228 -5.17 -6.16 -22.10
N GLN A 229 -4.65 -5.09 -22.72
CA GLN A 229 -4.80 -4.91 -24.18
C GLN A 229 -4.08 -6.02 -24.95
N PRO A 230 -4.72 -6.64 -25.98
CA PRO A 230 -4.00 -7.51 -26.90
C PRO A 230 -2.94 -6.68 -27.62
N ASN A 231 -1.71 -7.20 -27.66
CA ASN A 231 -0.68 -6.62 -28.52
C ASN A 231 -1.21 -6.53 -29.95
N SER A 232 -1.32 -5.32 -30.48
CA SER A 232 -1.74 -5.02 -31.86
C SER A 232 -0.68 -5.40 -32.93
N THR A 233 0.18 -6.38 -32.65
CA THR A 233 1.23 -6.85 -33.57
C THR A 233 0.92 -8.14 -34.29
N ASP A 234 -0.24 -8.78 -34.10
CA ASP A 234 -0.61 -10.02 -34.83
C ASP A 234 -1.45 -9.78 -36.09
N SER A 235 -1.47 -8.55 -36.64
CA SER A 235 -2.28 -8.22 -37.84
C SER A 235 -1.46 -7.96 -39.10
N GLN A 236 -0.22 -8.42 -39.21
CA GLN A 236 0.56 -8.33 -40.43
C GLN A 236 1.36 -9.62 -40.68
N GLU A 237 0.68 -10.73 -40.91
CA GLU A 237 1.17 -11.83 -41.73
C GLU A 237 -0.07 -12.63 -42.18
N SER A 238 -0.62 -12.22 -43.33
CA SER A 238 -1.48 -13.04 -44.17
C SER A 238 -1.28 -12.63 -45.61
#